data_06fc15b37507c16f85db70c2c9fc4c80
#
_entry.id   06fc15b37507c16f85db70c2c9fc4c80
#
_cell.length_a   1.000
_cell.length_b   1.000
_cell.length_c   1.000
_cell.angle_alpha   90.00
_cell.angle_beta   90.00
_cell.angle_gamma   90.00
#
_symmetry.space_group_name_H-M   'P 1'
#
loop_
_entity.id
_entity.type
_entity.pdbx_description
1 polymer ?
#
loop_
_entity_poly.entity_id
_entity_poly.type
_entity_poly.pdbx_seq_one_letter_code
_entity_poly.pdbx_strand_id
1 'polypeptide(L)'
;MNHRRLVGIDLGIATAHTVRVLDGEGAIVAKRRAWPTAESLAAVEAAALAGCPAGTKLEVVVEPTGPAWLPVAVFFSARGHTVFRVSSQKAADLRRFLSRHAKSNGIDADTLARLPLFDPAGLAPLVLPGADRAALDRRVRATDRLTSAAAEHKRRIRDLARQLLPMSPLGGDLGAADLAVLERYADPRALTRAGQAELTTVITAASRNHQGADRAGQWLDAARAALALYDGHPAVDFAGLAAEVATEVRLLRAIGAELAAHAAERESRYRQVDPAGLARSLPGLAEVGGPALAACMGDPARFATGKKFRGFTGLAPRASETGETDRKGQPMSKAGSSLLRTTLVRAADHARKEDPQLARIYYQQMTERGKDHLGALCVVAASLAERAWTVMRRGTPYVICDTDGRPVTPDQAKAIIAGRWTVPPEIRARRRSKKAGKAPQKVPEGPSTRGGLPQHTTPPRRTRSVKRSP
;
A
#
# COMPACT_ATOMS: atom_id res chain seq x y z
N MET A 1 -23.06 31.17 27.72
CA MET A 1 -23.58 30.10 26.84
C MET A 1 -22.47 29.63 25.92
N ASN A 2 -22.25 28.35 25.80
CA ASN A 2 -21.22 27.81 24.94
C ASN A 2 -21.72 27.85 23.47
N HIS A 3 -21.29 28.85 22.70
CA HIS A 3 -21.71 29.06 21.30
C HIS A 3 -20.98 28.14 20.32
N ARG A 4 -20.50 27.00 20.79
CA ARG A 4 -19.85 25.99 19.97
C ARG A 4 -20.85 25.37 18.95
N ARG A 5 -20.44 25.22 17.71
CA ARG A 5 -21.26 24.63 16.63
C ARG A 5 -20.48 23.50 15.94
N LEU A 6 -21.09 22.34 15.93
CA LEU A 6 -20.52 21.10 15.41
C LEU A 6 -21.28 20.68 14.15
N VAL A 7 -20.60 20.51 13.05
CA VAL A 7 -21.20 20.20 11.75
C VAL A 7 -20.67 18.86 11.26
N GLY A 8 -21.52 17.87 11.20
CA GLY A 8 -21.18 16.57 10.58
C GLY A 8 -21.75 16.50 9.17
N ILE A 9 -20.90 16.15 8.21
CA ILE A 9 -21.28 16.05 6.80
C ILE A 9 -20.99 14.66 6.29
N ASP A 10 -22.04 13.89 6.05
CA ASP A 10 -21.98 12.63 5.32
C ASP A 10 -22.01 12.94 3.81
N LEU A 11 -20.90 12.59 3.14
CA LEU A 11 -20.61 13.02 1.78
C LEU A 11 -21.24 12.09 0.74
N GLY A 12 -22.18 12.61 -0.05
CA GLY A 12 -22.65 11.97 -1.27
C GLY A 12 -21.67 12.20 -2.44
N ILE A 13 -21.40 11.19 -3.26
CA ILE A 13 -20.60 11.33 -4.49
C ILE A 13 -21.48 11.82 -5.65
N ALA A 14 -22.59 11.16 -5.86
CA ALA A 14 -23.56 11.47 -6.92
C ALA A 14 -24.89 12.04 -6.37
N THR A 15 -24.97 12.28 -5.06
CA THR A 15 -26.14 12.77 -4.37
C THR A 15 -25.77 13.93 -3.47
N ALA A 16 -26.76 14.72 -3.06
CA ALA A 16 -26.53 15.77 -2.08
C ALA A 16 -25.98 15.19 -0.76
N HIS A 17 -25.01 15.91 -0.17
CA HIS A 17 -24.48 15.61 1.17
C HIS A 17 -25.59 15.72 2.22
N THR A 18 -25.53 14.87 3.25
CA THR A 18 -26.41 14.98 4.40
C THR A 18 -25.69 15.68 5.53
N VAL A 19 -26.29 16.73 6.08
CA VAL A 19 -25.68 17.59 7.09
C VAL A 19 -26.49 17.57 8.38
N ARG A 20 -25.77 17.49 9.50
CA ARG A 20 -26.30 17.70 10.85
C ARG A 20 -25.49 18.78 11.53
N VAL A 21 -26.20 19.71 12.15
CA VAL A 21 -25.61 20.77 12.98
C VAL A 21 -26.04 20.54 14.40
N LEU A 22 -25.07 20.48 15.32
CA LEU A 22 -25.30 20.36 16.74
C LEU A 22 -24.76 21.60 17.47
N ASP A 23 -25.33 21.88 18.62
CA ASP A 23 -24.74 22.82 19.58
C ASP A 23 -23.60 22.17 20.40
N GLY A 24 -23.05 22.92 21.36
CA GLY A 24 -21.98 22.44 22.22
C GLY A 24 -22.40 21.35 23.21
N GLU A 25 -23.68 21.12 23.38
CA GLU A 25 -24.26 20.10 24.28
C GLU A 25 -24.71 18.85 23.50
N GLY A 26 -24.67 18.90 22.17
CA GLY A 26 -25.00 17.80 21.28
C GLY A 26 -26.50 17.77 20.87
N ALA A 27 -27.26 18.81 21.11
CA ALA A 27 -28.62 18.93 20.60
C ALA A 27 -28.62 19.35 19.12
N ILE A 28 -29.55 18.80 18.32
CA ILE A 28 -29.63 19.08 16.89
C ILE A 28 -30.23 20.48 16.69
N VAL A 29 -29.42 21.38 16.13
CA VAL A 29 -29.85 22.74 15.78
C VAL A 29 -30.43 22.79 14.37
N ALA A 30 -29.83 22.09 13.41
CA ALA A 30 -30.30 22.08 12.03
C ALA A 30 -30.02 20.72 11.32
N LYS A 31 -30.94 20.41 10.38
CA LYS A 31 -30.80 19.31 9.43
C LYS A 31 -30.85 19.87 8.03
N ARG A 32 -29.85 19.57 7.19
CA ARG A 32 -29.76 20.12 5.82
C ARG A 32 -29.30 19.03 4.84
N ARG A 33 -29.56 19.30 3.58
CA ARG A 33 -28.91 18.66 2.45
C ARG A 33 -28.17 19.73 1.67
N ALA A 34 -27.00 19.40 1.15
CA ALA A 34 -26.16 20.37 0.44
C ALA A 34 -25.47 19.72 -0.76
N TRP A 35 -25.43 20.43 -1.86
CA TRP A 35 -24.56 20.10 -2.98
C TRP A 35 -23.18 20.78 -2.77
N PRO A 36 -22.09 20.27 -3.40
CA PRO A 36 -20.76 20.89 -3.30
C PRO A 36 -20.65 22.17 -4.14
N THR A 37 -21.60 23.10 -3.97
CA THR A 37 -21.61 24.44 -4.59
C THR A 37 -21.43 25.50 -3.51
N ALA A 38 -20.86 26.62 -3.90
CA ALA A 38 -20.62 27.73 -2.97
C ALA A 38 -21.92 28.20 -2.29
N GLU A 39 -23.00 28.34 -3.04
CA GLU A 39 -24.32 28.75 -2.56
C GLU A 39 -24.89 27.74 -1.54
N SER A 40 -24.87 26.45 -1.89
CA SER A 40 -25.42 25.38 -1.03
C SER A 40 -24.65 25.23 0.27
N LEU A 41 -23.30 25.32 0.22
CA LEU A 41 -22.46 25.28 1.41
C LEU A 41 -22.57 26.54 2.26
N ALA A 42 -22.77 27.74 1.65
CA ALA A 42 -23.06 28.98 2.36
C ALA A 42 -24.40 28.91 3.10
N ALA A 43 -25.41 28.27 2.51
CA ALA A 43 -26.69 28.04 3.19
C ALA A 43 -26.54 27.14 4.43
N VAL A 44 -25.64 26.12 4.37
CA VAL A 44 -25.30 25.32 5.55
C VAL A 44 -24.59 26.15 6.61
N GLU A 45 -23.60 26.95 6.22
CA GLU A 45 -22.87 27.85 7.12
C GLU A 45 -23.83 28.81 7.84
N ALA A 46 -24.69 29.51 7.09
CA ALA A 46 -25.69 30.42 7.64
C ALA A 46 -26.64 29.72 8.62
N ALA A 47 -27.15 28.54 8.27
CA ALA A 47 -28.00 27.77 9.17
C ALA A 47 -27.28 27.28 10.43
N ALA A 48 -25.98 26.98 10.33
CA ALA A 48 -25.17 26.56 11.48
C ALA A 48 -24.86 27.75 12.42
N LEU A 49 -24.65 28.92 11.87
CA LEU A 49 -24.32 30.14 12.63
C LEU A 49 -25.55 30.90 13.13
N ALA A 50 -26.75 30.47 12.75
CA ALA A 50 -27.99 31.12 13.20
C ALA A 50 -28.06 31.20 14.74
N GLY A 51 -28.30 32.38 15.25
CA GLY A 51 -28.35 32.65 16.70
C GLY A 51 -27.01 32.64 17.43
N CYS A 52 -25.89 32.61 16.70
CA CYS A 52 -24.55 32.69 17.28
C CYS A 52 -23.98 34.12 17.23
N PRO A 53 -23.09 34.49 18.17
CA PRO A 53 -22.34 35.75 18.09
C PRO A 53 -21.50 35.85 16.84
N ALA A 54 -21.25 37.07 16.38
CA ALA A 54 -20.33 37.33 15.27
C ALA A 54 -18.93 36.73 15.57
N GLY A 55 -18.31 36.14 14.55
CA GLY A 55 -16.99 35.51 14.69
C GLY A 55 -16.99 34.05 15.21
N THR A 56 -18.16 33.49 15.53
CA THR A 56 -18.26 32.06 15.91
C THR A 56 -17.68 31.18 14.80
N LYS A 57 -16.85 30.19 15.19
CA LYS A 57 -16.23 29.23 14.27
C LYS A 57 -16.93 27.90 14.35
N LEU A 58 -17.14 27.29 13.19
CA LEU A 58 -17.67 25.94 13.08
C LEU A 58 -16.57 24.89 13.24
N GLU A 59 -16.93 23.77 13.83
CA GLU A 59 -16.13 22.52 13.80
C GLU A 59 -16.80 21.56 12.83
N VAL A 60 -16.23 21.43 11.63
CA VAL A 60 -16.81 20.64 10.53
C VAL A 60 -16.09 19.29 10.46
N VAL A 61 -16.85 18.21 10.56
CA VAL A 61 -16.31 16.84 10.50
C VAL A 61 -16.80 16.13 9.25
N VAL A 62 -15.84 15.60 8.48
CA VAL A 62 -16.11 14.84 7.26
C VAL A 62 -15.40 13.49 7.27
N GLU A 63 -16.06 12.46 6.73
CA GLU A 63 -15.42 11.19 6.38
C GLU A 63 -14.92 11.27 4.92
N PRO A 64 -13.69 10.82 4.58
CA PRO A 64 -13.17 10.88 3.22
C PRO A 64 -13.88 9.86 2.31
N THR A 65 -14.96 10.30 1.66
CA THR A 65 -15.67 9.52 0.65
C THR A 65 -15.17 9.95 -0.73
N GLY A 66 -14.24 9.19 -1.29
CA GLY A 66 -13.59 9.54 -2.57
C GLY A 66 -13.03 10.97 -2.58
N PRO A 67 -13.25 11.78 -3.63
CA PRO A 67 -12.81 13.16 -3.74
C PRO A 67 -13.79 14.18 -3.11
N ALA A 68 -14.98 13.76 -2.70
CA ALA A 68 -16.09 14.64 -2.30
C ALA A 68 -15.77 15.51 -1.06
N TRP A 69 -14.81 15.09 -0.22
CA TRP A 69 -14.40 15.85 0.97
C TRP A 69 -13.67 17.16 0.62
N LEU A 70 -12.96 17.23 -0.52
CA LEU A 70 -12.08 18.36 -0.85
C LEU A 70 -12.84 19.68 -1.05
N PRO A 71 -13.89 19.76 -1.88
CA PRO A 71 -14.67 21.00 -2.02
C PRO A 71 -15.22 21.54 -0.69
N VAL A 72 -15.74 20.65 0.14
CA VAL A 72 -16.28 20.97 1.46
C VAL A 72 -15.17 21.50 2.37
N ALA A 73 -14.04 20.82 2.43
CA ALA A 73 -12.90 21.23 3.26
C ALA A 73 -12.34 22.58 2.83
N VAL A 74 -12.17 22.80 1.52
CA VAL A 74 -11.71 24.09 0.98
C VAL A 74 -12.68 25.22 1.34
N PHE A 75 -13.99 25.00 1.13
CA PHE A 75 -15.01 26.00 1.42
C PHE A 75 -14.98 26.48 2.88
N PHE A 76 -15.03 25.55 3.82
CA PHE A 76 -15.09 25.89 5.24
C PHE A 76 -13.74 26.38 5.78
N SER A 77 -12.61 25.79 5.36
CA SER A 77 -11.29 26.25 5.78
C SER A 77 -10.96 27.65 5.29
N ALA A 78 -11.36 28.02 4.05
CA ALA A 78 -11.16 29.36 3.50
C ALA A 78 -11.92 30.44 4.28
N ARG A 79 -12.99 30.06 4.98
CA ARG A 79 -13.80 30.95 5.86
C ARG A 79 -13.32 30.95 7.31
N GLY A 80 -12.18 30.27 7.59
CA GLY A 80 -11.56 30.21 8.92
C GLY A 80 -12.27 29.28 9.90
N HIS A 81 -13.10 28.35 9.41
CA HIS A 81 -13.66 27.29 10.21
C HIS A 81 -12.67 26.12 10.38
N THR A 82 -12.81 25.37 11.47
CA THR A 82 -11.98 24.18 11.70
C THR A 82 -12.62 22.98 11.01
N VAL A 83 -11.86 22.33 10.14
CA VAL A 83 -12.31 21.10 9.47
C VAL A 83 -11.51 19.90 10.01
N PHE A 84 -12.22 18.82 10.33
CA PHE A 84 -11.63 17.54 10.71
C PHE A 84 -11.96 16.49 9.66
N ARG A 85 -10.95 15.81 9.16
CA ARG A 85 -11.11 14.64 8.28
C ARG A 85 -10.79 13.38 9.07
N VAL A 86 -11.81 12.59 9.36
CA VAL A 86 -11.70 11.41 10.19
C VAL A 86 -11.62 10.14 9.35
N SER A 87 -11.02 9.06 9.88
CA SER A 87 -11.01 7.78 9.18
C SER A 87 -12.37 7.10 9.23
N SER A 88 -12.72 6.34 8.18
CA SER A 88 -13.94 5.53 8.12
C SER A 88 -14.07 4.56 9.30
N GLN A 89 -12.94 4.04 9.79
CA GLN A 89 -12.94 3.17 10.97
C GLN A 89 -13.41 3.93 12.22
N LYS A 90 -12.89 5.14 12.47
CA LYS A 90 -13.27 5.96 13.64
C LYS A 90 -14.75 6.34 13.60
N ALA A 91 -15.25 6.74 12.43
CA ALA A 91 -16.67 7.03 12.23
C ALA A 91 -17.54 5.79 12.47
N ALA A 92 -17.15 4.64 11.92
CA ALA A 92 -17.87 3.38 12.11
C ALA A 92 -17.86 2.89 13.57
N ASP A 93 -16.76 3.09 14.30
CA ASP A 93 -16.64 2.68 15.70
C ASP A 93 -17.59 3.52 16.58
N LEU A 94 -17.62 4.85 16.40
CA LEU A 94 -18.56 5.70 17.13
C LEU A 94 -20.01 5.43 16.74
N ARG A 95 -20.30 5.21 15.44
CA ARG A 95 -21.65 4.86 15.01
C ARG A 95 -22.12 3.55 15.68
N ARG A 96 -21.27 2.53 15.77
CA ARG A 96 -21.63 1.28 16.46
C ARG A 96 -21.91 1.49 17.94
N PHE A 97 -21.22 2.42 18.58
CA PHE A 97 -21.45 2.77 19.95
C PHE A 97 -22.82 3.48 20.12
N LEU A 98 -23.12 4.46 19.24
CA LEU A 98 -24.34 5.27 19.33
C LEU A 98 -25.59 4.59 18.75
N SER A 99 -25.44 3.77 17.71
CA SER A 99 -26.55 3.14 16.96
C SER A 99 -26.12 1.80 16.37
N ARG A 100 -26.21 0.73 17.17
CA ARG A 100 -25.70 -0.59 16.84
C ARG A 100 -26.33 -1.23 15.61
N HIS A 101 -27.62 -1.00 15.39
CA HIS A 101 -28.44 -1.73 14.42
C HIS A 101 -29.02 -0.89 13.29
N ALA A 102 -28.85 0.42 13.32
CA ALA A 102 -29.36 1.32 12.29
C ALA A 102 -28.23 2.01 11.52
N LYS A 103 -28.40 2.11 10.20
CA LYS A 103 -27.53 2.86 9.31
C LYS A 103 -28.38 3.70 8.39
N SER A 104 -28.14 5.03 8.41
CA SER A 104 -28.68 5.96 7.44
C SER A 104 -27.74 7.15 7.32
N ASN A 105 -27.79 7.86 6.21
CA ASN A 105 -26.97 9.06 6.01
C ASN A 105 -27.17 10.11 7.13
N GLY A 106 -28.38 10.17 7.69
CA GLY A 106 -28.69 11.04 8.82
C GLY A 106 -27.98 10.64 10.10
N ILE A 107 -27.90 9.34 10.40
CA ILE A 107 -27.17 8.80 11.54
C ILE A 107 -25.65 8.97 11.34
N ASP A 108 -25.15 8.77 10.12
CA ASP A 108 -23.74 8.94 9.82
C ASP A 108 -23.32 10.42 9.98
N ALA A 109 -24.11 11.38 9.47
CA ALA A 109 -23.87 12.80 9.67
C ALA A 109 -23.98 13.23 11.15
N ASP A 110 -24.94 12.71 11.91
CA ASP A 110 -25.06 12.97 13.35
C ASP A 110 -23.85 12.39 14.13
N THR A 111 -23.44 11.19 13.80
CA THR A 111 -22.24 10.56 14.37
C THR A 111 -20.98 11.39 14.12
N LEU A 112 -20.80 11.91 12.90
CA LEU A 112 -19.68 12.78 12.56
C LEU A 112 -19.71 14.06 13.38
N ALA A 113 -20.87 14.71 13.50
CA ALA A 113 -21.02 15.93 14.29
C ALA A 113 -20.70 15.73 15.77
N ARG A 114 -20.94 14.55 16.33
CA ARG A 114 -20.67 14.20 17.74
C ARG A 114 -19.20 13.88 18.04
N LEU A 115 -18.39 13.53 17.03
CA LEU A 115 -16.98 13.16 17.25
C LEU A 115 -16.17 14.17 18.09
N PRO A 116 -16.31 15.50 17.89
CA PRO A 116 -15.61 16.48 18.72
C PRO A 116 -16.05 16.53 20.19
N LEU A 117 -17.20 15.95 20.53
CA LEU A 117 -17.66 15.83 21.92
C LEU A 117 -17.07 14.60 22.59
N PHE A 118 -17.00 13.46 21.88
CA PHE A 118 -16.57 12.18 22.43
C PHE A 118 -15.06 11.99 22.44
N ASP A 119 -14.34 12.53 21.46
CA ASP A 119 -12.90 12.34 21.34
C ASP A 119 -12.19 13.59 20.79
N PRO A 120 -12.24 14.72 21.50
CA PRO A 120 -11.61 15.97 21.07
C PRO A 120 -10.10 15.85 20.93
N ALA A 121 -9.45 15.07 21.79
CA ALA A 121 -8.00 14.86 21.75
C ALA A 121 -7.53 13.97 20.57
N GLY A 122 -8.42 13.13 20.05
CA GLY A 122 -8.15 12.27 18.91
C GLY A 122 -8.48 12.90 17.56
N LEU A 123 -8.89 14.18 17.52
CA LEU A 123 -9.13 14.94 16.30
C LEU A 123 -8.00 15.93 16.06
N ALA A 124 -7.43 15.89 14.84
CA ALA A 124 -6.48 16.88 14.40
C ALA A 124 -7.10 17.75 13.30
N PRO A 125 -7.01 19.10 13.42
CA PRO A 125 -7.45 19.99 12.35
C PRO A 125 -6.82 19.62 11.01
N LEU A 126 -7.62 19.63 9.95
CA LEU A 126 -7.14 19.39 8.61
C LEU A 126 -6.39 20.62 8.10
N VAL A 127 -5.12 20.44 7.83
CA VAL A 127 -4.33 21.42 7.10
C VAL A 127 -4.33 21.01 5.62
N LEU A 128 -4.93 21.84 4.77
CA LEU A 128 -4.92 21.61 3.33
C LEU A 128 -3.49 21.82 2.79
N PRO A 129 -2.97 20.89 2.01
CA PRO A 129 -1.63 21.06 1.43
C PRO A 129 -1.63 22.20 0.39
N GLY A 130 -0.53 22.93 0.29
CA GLY A 130 -0.31 23.85 -0.83
C GLY A 130 -0.29 23.11 -2.18
N ALA A 131 -0.47 23.86 -3.26
CA ALA A 131 -0.65 23.32 -4.63
C ALA A 131 0.47 22.34 -5.05
N ASP A 132 1.73 22.67 -4.79
CA ASP A 132 2.88 21.85 -5.17
C ASP A 132 2.94 20.52 -4.42
N ARG A 133 2.65 20.55 -3.11
CA ARG A 133 2.59 19.32 -2.31
C ARG A 133 1.40 18.45 -2.72
N ALA A 134 0.26 19.04 -3.01
CA ALA A 134 -0.91 18.32 -3.51
C ALA A 134 -0.62 17.69 -4.89
N ALA A 135 0.09 18.40 -5.76
CA ALA A 135 0.53 17.88 -7.05
C ALA A 135 1.53 16.73 -6.89
N LEU A 136 2.52 16.88 -6.01
CA LEU A 136 3.48 15.80 -5.69
C LEU A 136 2.75 14.55 -5.16
N ASP A 137 1.81 14.69 -4.20
CA ASP A 137 1.06 13.54 -3.66
C ASP A 137 0.27 12.82 -4.76
N ARG A 138 -0.37 13.55 -5.67
CA ARG A 138 -1.06 12.94 -6.82
C ARG A 138 -0.10 12.14 -7.72
N ARG A 139 1.09 12.67 -8.02
CA ARG A 139 2.10 11.99 -8.85
C ARG A 139 2.70 10.77 -8.17
N VAL A 140 2.98 10.86 -6.88
CA VAL A 140 3.45 9.72 -6.06
C VAL A 140 2.41 8.59 -6.05
N ARG A 141 1.13 8.92 -5.83
CA ARG A 141 0.05 7.91 -5.84
C ARG A 141 -0.20 7.34 -7.24
N ALA A 142 -0.08 8.15 -8.30
CA ALA A 142 -0.18 7.66 -9.67
C ALA A 142 0.96 6.68 -9.97
N THR A 143 2.20 7.02 -9.59
CA THR A 143 3.36 6.13 -9.72
C THR A 143 3.15 4.80 -8.98
N ASP A 144 2.62 4.81 -7.75
CA ASP A 144 2.34 3.60 -6.98
C ASP A 144 1.29 2.71 -7.66
N ARG A 145 0.20 3.30 -8.17
CA ARG A 145 -0.83 2.57 -8.91
C ARG A 145 -0.28 1.95 -10.20
N LEU A 146 0.47 2.71 -11.00
CA LEU A 146 1.10 2.21 -12.24
C LEU A 146 2.12 1.11 -11.95
N THR A 147 2.92 1.25 -10.89
CA THR A 147 3.87 0.20 -10.46
C THR A 147 3.15 -1.08 -10.04
N SER A 148 2.02 -0.95 -9.35
CA SER A 148 1.20 -2.10 -8.95
C SER A 148 0.56 -2.78 -10.16
N ALA A 149 0.04 -2.00 -11.12
CA ALA A 149 -0.49 -2.52 -12.38
C ALA A 149 0.60 -3.24 -13.21
N ALA A 150 1.79 -2.64 -13.32
CA ALA A 150 2.93 -3.29 -13.99
C ALA A 150 3.28 -4.65 -13.37
N ALA A 151 3.26 -4.74 -12.03
CA ALA A 151 3.52 -6.00 -11.33
C ALA A 151 2.43 -7.06 -11.61
N GLU A 152 1.19 -6.64 -11.76
CA GLU A 152 0.08 -7.53 -12.12
C GLU A 152 0.21 -8.05 -13.55
N HIS A 153 0.48 -7.18 -14.53
CA HIS A 153 0.73 -7.59 -15.91
C HIS A 153 1.93 -8.52 -16.02
N LYS A 154 3.04 -8.24 -15.30
CA LYS A 154 4.19 -9.15 -15.25
C LYS A 154 3.83 -10.53 -14.72
N ARG A 155 2.94 -10.63 -13.75
CA ARG A 155 2.47 -11.92 -13.23
C ARG A 155 1.63 -12.66 -14.28
N ARG A 156 0.67 -11.98 -14.90
CA ARG A 156 -0.18 -12.56 -15.96
C ARG A 156 0.62 -13.06 -17.14
N ILE A 157 1.59 -12.27 -17.61
CA ILE A 157 2.52 -12.70 -18.67
C ILE A 157 3.21 -14.02 -18.31
N ARG A 158 3.70 -14.14 -17.06
CA ARG A 158 4.35 -15.39 -16.63
C ARG A 158 3.40 -16.57 -16.54
N ASP A 159 2.19 -16.33 -16.07
CA ASP A 159 1.19 -17.39 -15.92
C ASP A 159 0.72 -17.91 -17.29
N LEU A 160 0.46 -17.02 -18.24
CA LEU A 160 0.11 -17.37 -19.62
C LEU A 160 1.29 -18.02 -20.38
N ALA A 161 2.50 -17.45 -20.22
CA ALA A 161 3.69 -18.00 -20.86
C ALA A 161 4.01 -19.43 -20.35
N ARG A 162 3.74 -19.74 -19.09
CA ARG A 162 3.90 -21.10 -18.56
C ARG A 162 2.84 -22.07 -19.07
N GLN A 163 1.66 -21.61 -19.42
CA GLN A 163 0.66 -22.44 -20.07
C GLN A 163 1.08 -22.78 -21.50
N LEU A 164 1.65 -21.82 -22.23
CA LEU A 164 2.16 -22.05 -23.59
C LEU A 164 3.47 -22.85 -23.62
N LEU A 165 4.37 -22.50 -22.72
CA LEU A 165 5.77 -22.96 -22.67
C LEU A 165 6.10 -23.35 -21.22
N PRO A 166 5.71 -24.55 -20.76
CA PRO A 166 5.93 -25.00 -19.37
C PRO A 166 7.41 -24.93 -18.94
N MET A 167 8.33 -25.15 -19.88
CA MET A 167 9.77 -25.05 -19.66
C MET A 167 10.35 -23.68 -20.08
N SER A 168 9.51 -22.62 -20.13
CA SER A 168 9.96 -21.28 -20.52
C SER A 168 11.17 -20.83 -19.69
N PRO A 169 12.18 -20.19 -20.30
CA PRO A 169 13.39 -19.75 -19.61
C PRO A 169 13.19 -18.48 -18.79
N LEU A 170 11.95 -18.11 -18.48
CA LEU A 170 11.60 -16.91 -17.72
C LEU A 170 12.11 -16.98 -16.29
N GLY A 171 12.96 -16.03 -15.93
CA GLY A 171 13.49 -15.86 -14.57
C GLY A 171 12.62 -14.99 -13.65
N GLY A 172 13.23 -14.50 -12.58
CA GLY A 172 12.57 -13.63 -11.58
C GLY A 172 12.07 -12.32 -12.15
N ASP A 173 12.79 -11.69 -13.07
CA ASP A 173 12.37 -10.48 -13.79
C ASP A 173 12.14 -10.78 -15.27
N LEU A 174 11.12 -10.11 -15.85
CA LEU A 174 10.87 -10.11 -17.28
C LEU A 174 11.76 -9.03 -17.92
N GLY A 175 12.85 -9.47 -18.55
CA GLY A 175 13.76 -8.59 -19.27
C GLY A 175 13.20 -8.09 -20.59
N ALA A 176 13.84 -7.07 -21.17
CA ALA A 176 13.42 -6.52 -22.46
C ALA A 176 13.47 -7.56 -23.58
N ALA A 177 14.48 -8.46 -23.56
CA ALA A 177 14.61 -9.55 -24.50
C ALA A 177 13.45 -10.56 -24.41
N ASP A 178 13.10 -10.99 -23.19
CA ASP A 178 12.00 -11.91 -22.98
C ASP A 178 10.66 -11.33 -23.42
N LEU A 179 10.43 -10.04 -23.12
CA LEU A 179 9.24 -9.33 -23.57
C LEU A 179 9.16 -9.20 -25.10
N ALA A 180 10.30 -8.99 -25.79
CA ALA A 180 10.36 -8.92 -27.24
C ALA A 180 10.05 -10.28 -27.91
N VAL A 181 10.54 -11.37 -27.33
CA VAL A 181 10.22 -12.73 -27.78
C VAL A 181 8.74 -13.03 -27.54
N LEU A 182 8.23 -12.79 -26.35
CA LEU A 182 6.84 -13.08 -25.97
C LEU A 182 5.83 -12.27 -26.79
N GLU A 183 6.15 -11.04 -27.14
CA GLU A 183 5.24 -10.20 -27.91
C GLU A 183 5.06 -10.72 -29.36
N ARG A 184 6.11 -11.28 -29.95
CA ARG A 184 6.13 -11.69 -31.37
C ARG A 184 5.94 -13.19 -31.55
N TYR A 185 6.46 -14.01 -30.64
CA TYR A 185 6.65 -15.44 -30.80
C TYR A 185 6.18 -16.26 -29.61
N ALA A 186 5.16 -15.81 -28.85
CA ALA A 186 4.68 -16.58 -27.69
C ALA A 186 4.13 -17.98 -28.07
N ASP A 187 3.58 -18.15 -29.27
CA ASP A 187 3.16 -19.44 -29.82
C ASP A 187 4.40 -20.34 -30.06
N PRO A 188 4.49 -21.54 -29.46
CA PRO A 188 5.61 -22.48 -29.67
C PRO A 188 5.90 -22.79 -31.15
N ARG A 189 4.84 -22.83 -31.99
CA ARG A 189 4.98 -23.04 -33.43
C ARG A 189 5.63 -21.85 -34.13
N ALA A 190 5.32 -20.63 -33.69
CA ALA A 190 5.95 -19.41 -34.21
C ALA A 190 7.42 -19.31 -33.79
N LEU A 191 7.76 -19.66 -32.53
CA LEU A 191 9.14 -19.76 -32.06
C LEU A 191 9.97 -20.74 -32.90
N THR A 192 9.43 -21.94 -33.16
CA THR A 192 10.11 -22.96 -33.96
C THR A 192 10.32 -22.51 -35.41
N ARG A 193 9.34 -21.83 -36.01
CA ARG A 193 9.46 -21.29 -37.39
C ARG A 193 10.48 -20.15 -37.48
N ALA A 194 10.56 -19.26 -36.48
CA ALA A 194 11.53 -18.17 -36.44
C ALA A 194 12.97 -18.71 -36.43
N GLY A 195 13.20 -19.77 -35.69
CA GLY A 195 14.51 -20.40 -35.60
C GLY A 195 15.57 -19.60 -34.83
N GLN A 196 16.78 -20.22 -34.72
CA GLN A 196 17.85 -19.69 -33.90
C GLN A 196 18.32 -18.28 -34.33
N ALA A 197 18.51 -18.07 -35.63
CA ALA A 197 19.10 -16.83 -36.13
C ALA A 197 18.21 -15.61 -35.88
N GLU A 198 16.92 -15.72 -36.22
CA GLU A 198 15.94 -14.63 -36.03
C GLU A 198 15.74 -14.30 -34.54
N LEU A 199 15.58 -15.34 -33.70
CA LEU A 199 15.45 -15.14 -32.25
C LEU A 199 16.71 -14.50 -31.65
N THR A 200 17.90 -14.91 -32.10
CA THR A 200 19.17 -14.29 -31.66
C THR A 200 19.18 -12.80 -32.02
N THR A 201 18.78 -12.44 -33.22
CA THR A 201 18.72 -11.04 -33.66
C THR A 201 17.75 -10.21 -32.78
N VAL A 202 16.56 -10.72 -32.52
CA VAL A 202 15.55 -10.04 -31.68
C VAL A 202 16.02 -9.89 -30.24
N ILE A 203 16.59 -10.94 -29.67
CA ILE A 203 17.09 -10.95 -28.30
C ILE A 203 18.27 -10.00 -28.15
N THR A 204 19.25 -10.05 -29.06
CA THR A 204 20.42 -9.20 -29.03
C THR A 204 20.03 -7.72 -29.13
N ALA A 205 19.16 -7.37 -30.05
CA ALA A 205 18.66 -5.98 -30.20
C ALA A 205 17.92 -5.51 -28.95
N ALA A 206 17.01 -6.31 -28.40
CA ALA A 206 16.21 -5.94 -27.23
C ALA A 206 17.02 -5.88 -25.94
N SER A 207 18.08 -6.69 -25.80
CA SER A 207 18.97 -6.73 -24.63
C SER A 207 20.14 -5.77 -24.72
N ARG A 208 20.29 -5.00 -25.80
CA ARG A 208 21.48 -4.17 -26.06
C ARG A 208 22.78 -4.98 -25.99
N ASN A 209 22.81 -6.12 -26.67
CA ASN A 209 23.91 -7.07 -26.74
C ASN A 209 24.28 -7.81 -25.42
N HIS A 210 23.42 -7.75 -24.38
CA HIS A 210 23.68 -8.49 -23.13
C HIS A 210 23.24 -9.96 -23.21
N GLN A 211 22.38 -10.34 -24.15
CA GLN A 211 21.90 -11.71 -24.37
C GLN A 211 21.91 -12.01 -25.89
N GLY A 212 22.06 -13.28 -26.24
CA GLY A 212 22.17 -13.68 -27.65
C GLY A 212 21.74 -15.14 -27.89
N ALA A 213 22.59 -15.89 -28.62
CA ALA A 213 22.31 -17.21 -29.12
C ALA A 213 21.91 -18.25 -28.04
N ASP A 214 22.56 -18.22 -26.86
CA ASP A 214 22.23 -19.14 -25.77
C ASP A 214 20.79 -18.93 -25.28
N ARG A 215 20.36 -17.65 -25.16
CA ARG A 215 19.00 -17.33 -24.74
C ARG A 215 17.98 -17.74 -25.83
N ALA A 216 18.32 -17.56 -27.09
CA ALA A 216 17.52 -18.02 -28.22
C ALA A 216 17.36 -19.56 -28.22
N GLY A 217 18.47 -20.29 -27.97
CA GLY A 217 18.43 -21.73 -27.79
C GLY A 217 17.48 -22.20 -26.71
N GLN A 218 17.53 -21.55 -25.51
CA GLN A 218 16.63 -21.85 -24.40
C GLN A 218 15.13 -21.67 -24.76
N TRP A 219 14.80 -20.63 -25.52
CA TRP A 219 13.44 -20.41 -26.00
C TRP A 219 13.00 -21.47 -27.01
N LEU A 220 13.88 -21.90 -27.93
CA LEU A 220 13.61 -22.97 -28.90
C LEU A 220 13.42 -24.31 -28.23
N ASP A 221 14.25 -24.64 -27.26
CA ASP A 221 14.13 -25.89 -26.50
C ASP A 221 12.83 -25.95 -25.71
N ALA A 222 12.43 -24.82 -25.10
CA ALA A 222 11.14 -24.70 -24.45
C ALA A 222 9.96 -24.86 -25.43
N ALA A 223 10.08 -24.32 -26.65
CA ALA A 223 9.06 -24.48 -27.68
C ALA A 223 8.93 -25.93 -28.15
N ARG A 224 10.05 -26.60 -28.43
CA ARG A 224 10.06 -28.03 -28.82
C ARG A 224 9.48 -28.92 -27.73
N ALA A 225 9.85 -28.66 -26.47
CA ALA A 225 9.31 -29.39 -25.31
C ALA A 225 7.79 -29.19 -25.18
N ALA A 226 7.27 -27.97 -25.39
CA ALA A 226 5.86 -27.69 -25.34
C ALA A 226 5.07 -28.36 -26.46
N LEU A 227 5.60 -28.36 -27.71
CA LEU A 227 4.96 -29.00 -28.85
C LEU A 227 4.91 -30.53 -28.64
N ALA A 228 5.98 -31.13 -28.14
CA ALA A 228 6.01 -32.55 -27.81
C ALA A 228 5.08 -32.92 -26.64
N LEU A 229 4.96 -32.05 -25.62
CA LEU A 229 4.10 -32.29 -24.47
C LEU A 229 2.64 -32.26 -24.82
N TYR A 230 2.24 -31.27 -25.60
CA TYR A 230 0.84 -31.04 -25.92
C TYR A 230 0.34 -31.82 -27.13
N ASP A 231 1.24 -32.27 -28.03
CA ASP A 231 0.97 -33.11 -29.19
C ASP A 231 -0.33 -32.76 -29.94
N GLY A 232 -0.55 -31.46 -30.17
CA GLY A 232 -1.74 -30.96 -30.85
C GLY A 232 -3.05 -31.10 -30.08
N HIS A 233 -3.02 -31.37 -28.78
CA HIS A 233 -4.22 -31.57 -27.96
C HIS A 233 -5.15 -30.33 -28.03
N PRO A 234 -6.47 -30.49 -28.34
CA PRO A 234 -7.39 -29.40 -28.63
C PRO A 234 -7.69 -28.50 -27.42
N ALA A 235 -7.37 -28.93 -26.20
CA ALA A 235 -7.53 -28.12 -25.00
C ALA A 235 -6.53 -26.95 -24.91
N VAL A 236 -5.49 -26.91 -25.76
CA VAL A 236 -4.47 -25.86 -25.74
C VAL A 236 -4.62 -24.99 -26.99
N ASP A 237 -5.25 -23.85 -26.83
CA ASP A 237 -5.33 -22.82 -27.87
C ASP A 237 -4.05 -21.97 -27.87
N PHE A 238 -3.02 -22.42 -28.60
CA PHE A 238 -1.77 -21.70 -28.73
C PHE A 238 -1.94 -20.29 -29.29
N ALA A 239 -2.83 -20.11 -30.26
CA ALA A 239 -3.02 -18.81 -30.92
C ALA A 239 -3.71 -17.81 -30.00
N GLY A 240 -4.77 -18.23 -29.32
CA GLY A 240 -5.50 -17.39 -28.36
C GLY A 240 -4.62 -17.00 -27.17
N LEU A 241 -3.95 -17.94 -26.55
CA LEU A 241 -3.03 -17.67 -25.45
C LEU A 241 -1.88 -16.75 -25.86
N ALA A 242 -1.29 -16.94 -27.05
CA ALA A 242 -0.23 -16.07 -27.55
C ALA A 242 -0.73 -14.63 -27.79
N ALA A 243 -1.95 -14.46 -28.31
CA ALA A 243 -2.57 -13.15 -28.46
C ALA A 243 -2.81 -12.44 -27.12
N GLU A 244 -3.21 -13.20 -26.07
CA GLU A 244 -3.33 -12.66 -24.72
C GLU A 244 -1.97 -12.22 -24.16
N VAL A 245 -0.93 -13.05 -24.30
CA VAL A 245 0.45 -12.68 -23.89
C VAL A 245 0.89 -11.40 -24.58
N ALA A 246 0.73 -11.30 -25.89
CA ALA A 246 1.11 -10.10 -26.65
C ALA A 246 0.35 -8.86 -26.16
N THR A 247 -0.93 -9.00 -25.82
CA THR A 247 -1.75 -7.92 -25.26
C THR A 247 -1.20 -7.47 -23.90
N GLU A 248 -0.92 -8.39 -22.99
CA GLU A 248 -0.36 -8.09 -21.68
C GLU A 248 1.03 -7.42 -21.79
N VAL A 249 1.85 -7.83 -22.75
CA VAL A 249 3.16 -7.19 -23.00
C VAL A 249 3.00 -5.76 -23.50
N ARG A 250 2.07 -5.49 -24.42
CA ARG A 250 1.79 -4.12 -24.89
C ARG A 250 1.31 -3.22 -23.76
N LEU A 251 0.39 -3.72 -22.91
CA LEU A 251 -0.09 -2.97 -21.73
C LEU A 251 1.05 -2.68 -20.75
N LEU A 252 1.91 -3.67 -20.48
CA LEU A 252 3.07 -3.47 -19.62
C LEU A 252 4.04 -2.42 -20.16
N ARG A 253 4.26 -2.38 -21.48
CA ARG A 253 5.09 -1.36 -22.13
C ARG A 253 4.48 0.03 -22.04
N ALA A 254 3.17 0.16 -22.27
CA ALA A 254 2.46 1.42 -22.15
C ALA A 254 2.56 1.97 -20.71
N ILE A 255 2.36 1.11 -19.71
CA ILE A 255 2.56 1.49 -18.29
C ILE A 255 4.01 1.91 -18.03
N GLY A 256 4.99 1.24 -18.62
CA GLY A 256 6.41 1.60 -18.51
C GLY A 256 6.70 3.00 -19.07
N ALA A 257 6.13 3.35 -20.21
CA ALA A 257 6.24 4.68 -20.81
C ALA A 257 5.63 5.77 -19.91
N GLU A 258 4.44 5.52 -19.36
CA GLU A 258 3.80 6.45 -18.41
C GLU A 258 4.61 6.62 -17.13
N LEU A 259 5.19 5.55 -16.59
CA LEU A 259 6.08 5.63 -15.43
C LEU A 259 7.31 6.49 -15.70
N ALA A 260 7.88 6.39 -16.89
CA ALA A 260 9.02 7.23 -17.31
C ALA A 260 8.61 8.71 -17.46
N ALA A 261 7.47 8.99 -18.09
CA ALA A 261 6.94 10.34 -18.22
C ALA A 261 6.65 10.98 -16.84
N HIS A 262 6.07 10.21 -15.91
CA HIS A 262 5.80 10.68 -14.55
C HIS A 262 7.05 10.94 -13.72
N ALA A 263 8.19 10.31 -14.04
CA ALA A 263 9.41 10.44 -13.25
C ALA A 263 9.96 11.89 -13.27
N ALA A 264 10.01 12.51 -14.45
CA ALA A 264 10.50 13.88 -14.61
C ALA A 264 9.62 14.91 -13.87
N GLU A 265 8.29 14.78 -14.01
CA GLU A 265 7.37 15.69 -13.32
C GLU A 265 7.40 15.48 -11.79
N ARG A 266 7.46 14.23 -11.31
CA ARG A 266 7.62 13.93 -9.88
C ARG A 266 8.89 14.57 -9.32
N GLU A 267 9.99 14.49 -10.06
CA GLU A 267 11.25 15.09 -9.66
C GLU A 267 11.16 16.61 -9.58
N SER A 268 10.58 17.25 -10.59
CA SER A 268 10.38 18.71 -10.60
C SER A 268 9.54 19.16 -9.39
N ARG A 269 8.41 18.49 -9.11
CA ARG A 269 7.56 18.81 -7.96
C ARG A 269 8.23 18.51 -6.62
N TYR A 270 9.03 17.46 -6.55
CA TYR A 270 9.75 17.13 -5.32
C TYR A 270 10.75 18.23 -4.95
N ARG A 271 11.49 18.77 -5.91
CA ARG A 271 12.44 19.87 -5.67
C ARG A 271 11.77 21.14 -5.15
N GLN A 272 10.50 21.38 -5.51
CA GLN A 272 9.73 22.51 -4.99
C GLN A 272 9.28 22.26 -3.53
N VAL A 273 8.95 21.01 -3.20
CA VAL A 273 8.43 20.62 -1.87
C VAL A 273 9.54 20.40 -0.85
N ASP A 274 10.67 19.87 -1.28
CA ASP A 274 11.85 19.56 -0.45
C ASP A 274 13.13 20.01 -1.16
N PRO A 275 13.35 21.35 -1.26
CA PRO A 275 14.49 21.91 -1.98
C PRO A 275 15.84 21.53 -1.36
N ALA A 276 15.87 21.27 -0.06
CA ALA A 276 17.07 20.82 0.65
C ALA A 276 17.34 19.31 0.51
N GLY A 277 16.45 18.55 -0.13
CA GLY A 277 16.61 17.11 -0.32
C GLY A 277 16.61 16.30 0.98
N LEU A 278 15.96 16.81 2.02
CA LEU A 278 15.97 16.20 3.36
C LEU A 278 15.46 14.76 3.35
N ALA A 279 14.38 14.51 2.63
CA ALA A 279 13.80 13.16 2.54
C ALA A 279 14.76 12.16 1.86
N ARG A 280 15.52 12.62 0.86
CA ARG A 280 16.51 11.80 0.14
C ARG A 280 17.82 11.59 0.90
N SER A 281 18.12 12.43 1.87
CA SER A 281 19.31 12.25 2.69
C SER A 281 19.24 10.98 3.56
N LEU A 282 18.03 10.45 3.78
CA LEU A 282 17.82 9.22 4.53
C LEU A 282 18.22 7.98 3.72
N PRO A 283 18.94 7.03 4.33
CA PRO A 283 19.41 5.84 3.62
C PRO A 283 18.24 5.04 3.04
N GLY A 284 18.39 4.59 1.81
CA GLY A 284 17.40 3.82 1.06
C GLY A 284 16.18 4.61 0.55
N LEU A 285 16.07 5.92 0.80
CA LEU A 285 15.00 6.80 0.30
C LEU A 285 15.48 7.62 -0.91
N ALA A 286 15.78 6.95 -2.01
CA ALA A 286 16.24 7.58 -3.24
C ALA A 286 15.09 8.26 -4.05
N GLU A 287 15.15 8.19 -5.38
CA GLU A 287 14.29 8.93 -6.32
C GLU A 287 12.78 8.67 -6.21
N VAL A 288 12.37 7.52 -5.69
CA VAL A 288 10.95 7.19 -5.48
C VAL A 288 10.56 7.38 -4.02
N GLY A 289 11.42 6.97 -3.11
CA GLY A 289 11.14 6.97 -1.68
C GLY A 289 11.13 8.37 -1.06
N GLY A 290 12.07 9.23 -1.44
CA GLY A 290 12.14 10.61 -0.97
C GLY A 290 10.88 11.42 -1.29
N PRO A 291 10.47 11.50 -2.57
CA PRO A 291 9.20 12.13 -2.95
C PRO A 291 7.98 11.55 -2.23
N ALA A 292 7.91 10.22 -2.06
CA ALA A 292 6.81 9.57 -1.36
C ALA A 292 6.77 9.96 0.13
N LEU A 293 7.92 10.03 0.80
CA LEU A 293 8.02 10.49 2.18
C LEU A 293 7.56 11.95 2.30
N ALA A 294 8.11 12.87 1.49
CA ALA A 294 7.79 14.30 1.54
C ALA A 294 6.31 14.57 1.28
N ALA A 295 5.72 13.90 0.27
CA ALA A 295 4.31 14.02 -0.06
C ALA A 295 3.40 13.51 1.06
N CYS A 296 3.65 12.28 1.55
CA CYS A 296 2.76 11.63 2.52
C CYS A 296 2.92 12.17 3.94
N MET A 297 4.13 12.56 4.36
CA MET A 297 4.35 13.17 5.68
C MET A 297 3.67 14.54 5.75
N GLY A 298 3.77 15.32 4.69
CA GLY A 298 3.27 16.69 4.72
C GLY A 298 4.08 17.57 5.67
N ASP A 299 3.40 18.42 6.43
CA ASP A 299 4.04 19.21 7.48
C ASP A 299 4.44 18.29 8.66
N PRO A 300 5.74 18.15 8.98
CA PRO A 300 6.18 17.33 10.10
C PRO A 300 5.71 17.86 11.46
N ALA A 301 5.36 19.15 11.57
CA ALA A 301 4.87 19.78 12.78
C ALA A 301 3.52 19.22 13.24
N ARG A 302 2.72 18.66 12.35
CA ARG A 302 1.45 18.01 12.70
C ARG A 302 1.59 16.77 13.57
N PHE A 303 2.79 16.23 13.70
CA PHE A 303 3.09 15.10 14.57
C PHE A 303 3.91 15.57 15.77
N ALA A 304 3.37 15.40 16.97
CA ALA A 304 4.04 15.83 18.20
C ALA A 304 5.37 15.10 18.43
N THR A 305 5.49 13.85 17.97
CA THR A 305 6.71 13.03 18.14
C THR A 305 6.91 12.09 16.95
N GLY A 306 8.14 11.59 16.76
CA GLY A 306 8.44 10.54 15.78
C GLY A 306 7.64 9.26 16.01
N LYS A 307 7.30 8.94 17.26
CA LYS A 307 6.41 7.80 17.60
C LYS A 307 4.99 7.98 17.05
N LYS A 308 4.46 9.21 17.08
CA LYS A 308 3.16 9.54 16.48
C LYS A 308 3.21 9.42 14.95
N PHE A 309 4.29 9.89 14.32
CA PHE A 309 4.51 9.68 12.89
C PHE A 309 4.64 8.19 12.53
N ARG A 310 5.40 7.41 13.30
CA ARG A 310 5.46 5.95 13.14
C ARG A 310 4.08 5.30 13.21
N GLY A 311 3.24 5.72 14.15
CA GLY A 311 1.83 5.29 14.24
C GLY A 311 1.05 5.60 12.95
N PHE A 312 1.22 6.79 12.40
CA PHE A 312 0.60 7.22 11.13
C PHE A 312 1.04 6.35 9.94
N THR A 313 2.25 5.81 9.93
CA THR A 313 2.70 4.86 8.88
C THR A 313 2.10 3.46 9.05
N GLY A 314 1.52 3.15 10.20
CA GLY A 314 1.04 1.82 10.56
C GLY A 314 2.15 0.82 10.90
N LEU A 315 3.39 1.29 11.16
CA LEU A 315 4.54 0.50 11.59
C LEU A 315 4.60 0.33 13.13
N ALA A 316 3.67 0.93 13.86
CA ALA A 316 3.56 0.72 15.30
C ALA A 316 2.93 -0.66 15.60
N PRO A 317 3.40 -1.38 16.63
CA PRO A 317 2.72 -2.59 17.08
C PRO A 317 1.32 -2.26 17.61
N ARG A 318 0.41 -3.21 17.56
CA ARG A 318 -0.87 -3.11 18.27
C ARG A 318 -0.62 -3.11 19.76
N ALA A 319 -1.33 -2.29 20.52
CA ALA A 319 -1.37 -2.41 21.96
C ALA A 319 -2.26 -3.61 22.34
N SER A 320 -1.82 -4.39 23.32
CA SER A 320 -2.61 -5.48 23.91
C SER A 320 -2.18 -5.59 25.39
N GLU A 321 -2.83 -4.78 26.18
CA GLU A 321 -2.62 -4.72 27.62
C GLU A 321 -3.90 -5.21 28.32
N THR A 322 -3.76 -6.11 29.29
CA THR A 322 -4.86 -6.60 30.12
C THR A 322 -4.37 -6.66 31.56
N GLY A 323 -4.90 -5.80 32.42
CA GLY A 323 -4.46 -5.70 33.83
C GLY A 323 -2.95 -5.40 33.91
N GLU A 324 -2.21 -6.21 34.63
CA GLU A 324 -0.75 -6.07 34.78
C GLU A 324 0.06 -6.67 33.61
N THR A 325 -0.60 -7.26 32.60
CA THR A 325 0.08 -7.99 31.53
C THR A 325 0.16 -7.16 30.26
N ASP A 326 1.36 -6.68 29.91
CA ASP A 326 1.69 -6.14 28.58
C ASP A 326 2.14 -7.27 27.65
N ARG A 327 1.30 -7.63 26.67
CA ARG A 327 1.62 -8.66 25.67
C ARG A 327 2.57 -8.11 24.62
N LYS A 328 3.86 -8.29 24.82
CA LYS A 328 4.92 -7.89 23.87
C LYS A 328 4.85 -8.72 22.57
N GLY A 329 5.44 -8.19 21.50
CA GLY A 329 5.52 -8.90 20.21
C GLY A 329 4.27 -8.86 19.34
N GLN A 330 3.35 -7.96 19.63
CA GLN A 330 2.14 -7.79 18.84
C GLN A 330 2.43 -7.46 17.37
N PRO A 331 1.58 -7.91 16.42
CA PRO A 331 1.72 -7.56 15.01
C PRO A 331 1.55 -6.06 14.80
N MET A 332 2.10 -5.57 13.69
CA MET A 332 1.91 -4.16 13.29
C MET A 332 0.41 -3.83 13.14
N SER A 333 0.04 -2.61 13.53
CA SER A 333 -1.34 -2.13 13.44
C SER A 333 -1.86 -2.10 11.99
N LYS A 334 -0.98 -1.80 11.02
CA LYS A 334 -1.29 -1.55 9.60
C LYS A 334 -2.33 -0.44 9.39
N ALA A 335 -2.76 0.22 10.46
CA ALA A 335 -3.61 1.39 10.40
C ALA A 335 -2.80 2.59 9.91
N GLY A 336 -3.17 3.19 8.79
CA GLY A 336 -2.47 4.34 8.20
C GLY A 336 -2.05 4.11 6.75
N SER A 337 -1.15 4.97 6.25
CA SER A 337 -0.74 4.98 4.84
C SER A 337 -0.02 3.69 4.42
N SER A 338 -0.68 2.88 3.58
CA SER A 338 -0.07 1.67 3.01
C SER A 338 1.12 2.00 2.10
N LEU A 339 0.99 3.06 1.30
CA LEU A 339 2.05 3.56 0.43
C LEU A 339 3.30 3.90 1.23
N LEU A 340 3.17 4.74 2.26
CA LEU A 340 4.32 5.16 3.07
C LEU A 340 4.95 3.98 3.84
N ARG A 341 4.13 3.09 4.37
CA ARG A 341 4.62 1.86 5.02
C ARG A 341 5.42 0.98 4.05
N THR A 342 4.90 0.73 2.84
CA THR A 342 5.61 -0.06 1.83
C THR A 342 6.90 0.62 1.40
N THR A 343 6.89 1.93 1.21
CA THR A 343 8.08 2.73 0.89
C THR A 343 9.15 2.58 1.97
N LEU A 344 8.79 2.74 3.24
CA LEU A 344 9.73 2.62 4.35
C LEU A 344 10.26 1.20 4.55
N VAL A 345 9.44 0.17 4.33
CA VAL A 345 9.91 -1.24 4.41
C VAL A 345 10.88 -1.56 3.28
N ARG A 346 10.64 -1.08 2.06
CA ARG A 346 11.59 -1.22 0.94
C ARG A 346 12.88 -0.45 1.21
N ALA A 347 12.76 0.79 1.68
CA ALA A 347 13.92 1.60 2.07
C ALA A 347 14.75 0.91 3.17
N ALA A 348 14.12 0.27 4.14
CA ALA A 348 14.79 -0.43 5.22
C ALA A 348 15.71 -1.57 4.73
N ASP A 349 15.39 -2.24 3.62
CA ASP A 349 16.27 -3.27 3.05
C ASP A 349 17.57 -2.70 2.46
N HIS A 350 17.51 -1.47 1.93
CA HIS A 350 18.70 -0.75 1.50
C HIS A 350 19.41 -0.11 2.68
N ALA A 351 18.68 0.60 3.52
CA ALA A 351 19.21 1.35 4.65
C ALA A 351 20.07 0.49 5.62
N ARG A 352 19.67 -0.76 5.88
CA ARG A 352 20.47 -1.69 6.68
C ARG A 352 21.80 -2.11 6.05
N LYS A 353 22.03 -1.78 4.78
CA LYS A 353 23.29 -2.04 4.07
C LYS A 353 24.20 -0.81 3.99
N GLU A 354 23.65 0.34 4.37
CA GLU A 354 24.28 1.66 4.24
C GLU A 354 24.52 2.32 5.61
N ASP A 355 23.69 2.04 6.62
CA ASP A 355 23.73 2.67 7.94
C ASP A 355 24.06 1.62 9.02
N PRO A 356 25.20 1.75 9.75
CA PRO A 356 25.62 0.79 10.79
C PRO A 356 24.61 0.63 11.93
N GLN A 357 23.92 1.70 12.31
CA GLN A 357 22.93 1.65 13.38
C GLN A 357 21.69 0.85 12.97
N LEU A 358 21.22 1.02 11.72
CA LEU A 358 20.11 0.27 11.16
C LEU A 358 20.51 -1.18 10.86
N ALA A 359 21.75 -1.41 10.42
CA ALA A 359 22.32 -2.75 10.27
C ALA A 359 22.34 -3.51 11.61
N ARG A 360 22.79 -2.85 12.70
CA ARG A 360 22.75 -3.41 14.05
C ARG A 360 21.33 -3.81 14.47
N ILE A 361 20.35 -2.94 14.25
CA ILE A 361 18.95 -3.26 14.56
C ILE A 361 18.52 -4.51 13.79
N TYR A 362 18.78 -4.58 12.49
CA TYR A 362 18.44 -5.73 11.66
C TYR A 362 19.14 -7.00 12.16
N TYR A 363 20.43 -6.94 12.43
CA TYR A 363 21.22 -8.05 12.94
C TYR A 363 20.62 -8.60 14.24
N GLN A 364 20.38 -7.75 15.23
CA GLN A 364 19.79 -8.16 16.52
C GLN A 364 18.40 -8.80 16.36
N GLN A 365 17.55 -8.29 15.45
CA GLN A 365 16.24 -8.89 15.22
C GLN A 365 16.35 -10.29 14.59
N MET A 366 17.32 -10.50 13.72
CA MET A 366 17.52 -11.79 13.04
C MET A 366 18.23 -12.82 13.93
N THR A 367 19.30 -12.41 14.64
CA THR A 367 20.18 -13.31 15.40
C THR A 367 19.67 -13.55 16.80
N GLU A 368 19.39 -12.50 17.56
CA GLU A 368 19.06 -12.57 18.98
C GLU A 368 17.56 -12.78 19.22
N ARG A 369 16.69 -12.06 18.45
CA ARG A 369 15.24 -12.07 18.68
C ARG A 369 14.46 -13.04 17.80
N GLY A 370 15.12 -13.76 16.93
CA GLY A 370 14.51 -14.83 16.16
C GLY A 370 13.49 -14.42 15.11
N LYS A 371 13.45 -13.15 14.69
CA LYS A 371 12.51 -12.71 13.64
C LYS A 371 12.94 -13.21 12.27
N ASP A 372 11.94 -13.41 11.40
CA ASP A 372 12.20 -13.60 9.97
C ASP A 372 12.67 -12.29 9.31
N HIS A 373 13.15 -12.40 8.07
CA HIS A 373 13.67 -11.28 7.30
C HIS A 373 12.69 -10.10 7.24
N LEU A 374 11.43 -10.35 6.88
CA LEU A 374 10.42 -9.30 6.75
C LEU A 374 10.07 -8.67 8.12
N GLY A 375 9.98 -9.49 9.15
CA GLY A 375 9.77 -9.01 10.53
C GLY A 375 10.89 -8.12 11.04
N ALA A 376 12.15 -8.46 10.71
CA ALA A 376 13.32 -7.63 11.04
C ALA A 376 13.31 -6.31 10.26
N LEU A 377 13.01 -6.35 8.95
CA LEU A 377 12.86 -5.14 8.12
C LEU A 377 11.77 -4.20 8.63
N CYS A 378 10.66 -4.74 9.14
CA CYS A 378 9.60 -3.91 9.72
C CYS A 378 10.07 -3.12 10.96
N VAL A 379 10.98 -3.69 11.76
CA VAL A 379 11.56 -2.97 12.92
C VAL A 379 12.54 -1.88 12.45
N VAL A 380 13.36 -2.18 11.44
CA VAL A 380 14.23 -1.16 10.81
C VAL A 380 13.39 -0.04 10.19
N ALA A 381 12.32 -0.36 9.47
CA ALA A 381 11.41 0.62 8.88
C ALA A 381 10.74 1.52 9.93
N ALA A 382 10.39 0.96 11.08
CA ALA A 382 9.84 1.72 12.20
C ALA A 382 10.86 2.72 12.76
N SER A 383 12.12 2.32 12.91
CA SER A 383 13.23 3.21 13.30
C SER A 383 13.49 4.27 12.22
N LEU A 384 13.50 3.87 10.94
CA LEU A 384 13.67 4.80 9.82
C LEU A 384 12.55 5.84 9.76
N ALA A 385 11.30 5.47 10.08
CA ALA A 385 10.18 6.41 10.17
C ALA A 385 10.42 7.49 11.22
N GLU A 386 10.89 7.13 12.41
CA GLU A 386 11.18 8.09 13.48
C GLU A 386 12.35 9.03 13.11
N ARG A 387 13.37 8.49 12.45
CA ARG A 387 14.50 9.28 11.93
C ARG A 387 14.03 10.24 10.81
N ALA A 388 13.16 9.76 9.91
CA ALA A 388 12.58 10.58 8.86
C ALA A 388 11.82 11.78 9.43
N TRP A 389 10.99 11.57 10.45
CA TRP A 389 10.32 12.67 11.14
C TRP A 389 11.31 13.65 11.77
N THR A 390 12.37 13.15 12.41
CA THR A 390 13.40 13.98 13.04
C THR A 390 14.13 14.85 12.01
N VAL A 391 14.55 14.28 10.88
CA VAL A 391 15.22 14.97 9.78
C VAL A 391 14.32 16.08 9.21
N MET A 392 13.10 15.71 8.85
CA MET A 392 12.15 16.66 8.27
C MET A 392 11.73 17.77 9.27
N ARG A 393 11.66 17.46 10.57
CA ARG A 393 11.31 18.42 11.61
C ARG A 393 12.44 19.39 11.92
N ARG A 394 13.69 18.92 11.90
CA ARG A 394 14.89 19.75 12.17
C ARG A 394 15.32 20.58 10.95
N GLY A 395 14.96 20.17 9.75
CA GLY A 395 15.41 20.83 8.53
C GLY A 395 16.90 20.60 8.22
N THR A 396 17.51 19.55 8.76
CA THR A 396 18.92 19.21 8.53
C THR A 396 19.05 17.81 7.94
N PRO A 397 19.90 17.61 6.91
CA PRO A 397 20.09 16.31 6.29
C PRO A 397 20.49 15.22 7.28
N TYR A 398 20.18 13.99 6.93
CA TYR A 398 20.59 12.82 7.69
C TYR A 398 22.09 12.59 7.58
N VAL A 399 22.73 12.30 8.70
CA VAL A 399 24.15 11.94 8.77
C VAL A 399 24.26 10.49 9.20
N ILE A 400 24.96 9.67 8.41
CA ILE A 400 25.25 8.29 8.74
C ILE A 400 26.28 8.26 9.86
N CYS A 401 25.98 7.54 10.94
CA CYS A 401 26.86 7.40 12.09
C CYS A 401 27.12 5.93 12.41
N ASP A 402 28.26 5.67 13.06
CA ASP A 402 28.51 4.37 13.70
C ASP A 402 27.59 4.20 14.93
N THR A 403 27.63 3.04 15.52
CA THR A 403 26.81 2.66 16.69
C THR A 403 27.17 3.41 17.97
N ASP A 404 28.31 4.10 17.99
CA ASP A 404 28.74 5.04 19.05
C ASP A 404 28.32 6.51 18.81
N GLY A 405 27.66 6.78 17.65
CA GLY A 405 27.17 8.10 17.28
C GLY A 405 28.15 8.96 16.48
N ARG A 406 29.36 8.50 16.19
CA ARG A 406 30.32 9.24 15.37
C ARG A 406 29.94 9.20 13.90
N PRO A 407 29.97 10.34 13.18
CA PRO A 407 29.76 10.37 11.74
C PRO A 407 30.80 9.50 11.01
N VAL A 408 30.32 8.80 9.98
CA VAL A 408 31.17 7.93 9.15
C VAL A 408 30.90 8.16 7.67
N THR A 409 31.93 7.92 6.85
CA THR A 409 31.78 7.93 5.40
C THR A 409 31.03 6.68 4.91
N PRO A 410 30.45 6.68 3.69
CA PRO A 410 29.77 5.50 3.15
C PRO A 410 30.65 4.24 3.12
N ASP A 411 31.94 4.37 2.83
CA ASP A 411 32.86 3.21 2.79
C ASP A 411 33.22 2.71 4.18
N GLN A 412 33.41 3.61 5.15
CA GLN A 412 33.56 3.24 6.56
C GLN A 412 32.30 2.54 7.08
N ALA A 413 31.11 3.04 6.74
CA ALA A 413 29.85 2.40 7.11
C ALA A 413 29.76 0.96 6.57
N LYS A 414 30.10 0.74 5.29
CA LYS A 414 30.11 -0.59 4.68
C LYS A 414 31.10 -1.53 5.39
N ALA A 415 32.32 -1.03 5.70
CA ALA A 415 33.33 -1.82 6.42
C ALA A 415 32.86 -2.21 7.82
N ILE A 416 32.26 -1.29 8.56
CA ILE A 416 31.68 -1.55 9.90
C ILE A 416 30.55 -2.61 9.82
N ILE A 417 29.66 -2.48 8.85
CA ILE A 417 28.55 -3.43 8.64
C ILE A 417 29.09 -4.81 8.30
N ALA A 418 30.07 -4.89 7.39
CA ALA A 418 30.68 -6.16 6.97
C ALA A 418 31.37 -6.88 8.16
N GLY A 419 32.08 -6.12 8.98
CA GLY A 419 32.82 -6.69 10.11
C GLY A 419 31.98 -7.05 11.33
N ARG A 420 30.88 -6.29 11.59
CA ARG A 420 30.14 -6.41 12.87
C ARG A 420 28.68 -6.82 12.74
N TRP A 421 27.99 -6.44 11.63
CA TRP A 421 26.54 -6.53 11.53
C TRP A 421 26.04 -7.36 10.36
N THR A 422 26.87 -8.27 9.86
CA THR A 422 26.49 -9.22 8.82
C THR A 422 25.80 -10.44 9.43
N VAL A 423 24.55 -10.67 9.07
CA VAL A 423 23.80 -11.87 9.50
C VAL A 423 24.39 -13.10 8.84
N PRO A 424 24.79 -14.14 9.62
CA PRO A 424 25.32 -15.39 9.07
C PRO A 424 24.38 -16.03 8.06
N PRO A 425 24.93 -16.60 6.97
CA PRO A 425 24.15 -17.22 5.88
C PRO A 425 23.15 -18.26 6.37
N GLU A 426 23.53 -19.09 7.34
CA GLU A 426 22.72 -20.17 7.91
C GLU A 426 21.48 -19.61 8.62
N ILE A 427 21.66 -18.53 9.38
CA ILE A 427 20.54 -17.85 10.06
C ILE A 427 19.63 -17.22 9.00
N ARG A 428 20.21 -16.59 7.97
CA ARG A 428 19.44 -15.99 6.89
C ARG A 428 18.62 -17.03 6.13
N ALA A 429 19.21 -18.18 5.77
CA ALA A 429 18.53 -19.28 5.08
C ALA A 429 17.37 -19.82 5.93
N ARG A 430 17.61 -20.14 7.20
CA ARG A 430 16.61 -20.68 8.14
C ARG A 430 15.44 -19.72 8.39
N ARG A 431 15.66 -18.40 8.29
CA ARG A 431 14.67 -17.34 8.62
C ARG A 431 14.19 -16.55 7.40
N ARG A 432 14.33 -17.13 6.20
CA ARG A 432 13.98 -16.45 4.96
C ARG A 432 12.49 -16.05 4.89
N SER A 433 11.60 -16.91 5.36
CA SER A 433 10.17 -16.61 5.46
C SER A 433 9.45 -17.67 6.32
N LYS A 434 8.49 -17.24 7.15
CA LYS A 434 7.58 -18.16 7.85
C LYS A 434 6.67 -18.98 6.92
N LYS A 435 6.46 -18.54 5.67
CA LYS A 435 5.68 -19.26 4.66
C LYS A 435 6.45 -20.43 4.06
N ALA A 436 7.77 -20.36 3.99
CA ALA A 436 8.61 -21.47 3.49
C ALA A 436 8.74 -22.63 4.49
N GLY A 437 8.37 -22.43 5.75
CA GLY A 437 8.49 -23.43 6.81
C GLY A 437 7.27 -24.33 7.05
N LYS A 438 6.20 -24.22 6.26
CA LYS A 438 5.13 -25.21 6.19
C LYS A 438 5.37 -26.13 4.98
N ALA A 439 6.43 -26.95 5.06
CA ALA A 439 6.44 -28.20 4.31
C ALA A 439 5.20 -29.01 4.74
N PRO A 440 4.50 -29.68 3.81
CA PRO A 440 3.39 -30.53 4.19
C PRO A 440 3.92 -31.55 5.19
N GLN A 441 3.34 -31.59 6.40
CA GLN A 441 3.57 -32.70 7.31
C GLN A 441 3.25 -33.97 6.53
N LYS A 442 4.26 -34.84 6.35
CA LYS A 442 4.01 -36.21 5.90
C LYS A 442 2.95 -36.77 6.83
N VAL A 443 1.78 -37.04 6.29
CA VAL A 443 0.77 -37.84 6.98
C VAL A 443 1.45 -39.19 7.27
N PRO A 444 1.49 -39.66 8.54
CA PRO A 444 2.01 -40.98 8.81
C PRO A 444 1.15 -41.98 8.03
N GLU A 445 1.79 -42.81 7.22
CA GLU A 445 1.14 -43.98 6.62
C GLU A 445 0.61 -44.86 7.78
N GLY A 446 -0.70 -44.82 8.00
CA GLY A 446 -1.36 -45.77 8.86
C GLY A 446 -1.32 -47.18 8.25
N PRO A 447 -1.30 -48.26 9.06
CA PRO A 447 -1.15 -49.62 8.58
C PRO A 447 -2.31 -50.00 7.65
N SER A 448 -1.94 -50.54 6.49
CA SER A 448 -2.81 -51.13 5.49
C SER A 448 -3.61 -52.26 6.11
N THR A 449 -4.91 -52.08 6.35
CA THR A 449 -5.88 -53.16 6.56
C THR A 449 -6.76 -53.27 5.32
N ARG A 450 -6.57 -54.37 4.56
CA ARG A 450 -7.54 -54.85 3.58
C ARG A 450 -8.82 -55.26 4.32
N GLY A 451 -9.95 -54.77 3.88
CA GLY A 451 -11.24 -55.25 4.38
C GLY A 451 -12.44 -54.40 3.90
N GLY A 452 -13.21 -54.98 2.97
CA GLY A 452 -14.67 -54.86 2.91
C GLY A 452 -15.31 -53.51 2.65
N LEU A 453 -15.90 -53.32 1.48
CA LEU A 453 -16.87 -52.30 1.16
C LEU A 453 -18.17 -52.49 2.01
N PRO A 454 -18.72 -51.45 2.63
CA PRO A 454 -20.11 -51.42 3.01
C PRO A 454 -20.95 -50.59 2.04
N GLN A 455 -22.13 -51.16 1.75
CA GLN A 455 -23.14 -50.60 0.86
C GLN A 455 -23.72 -49.28 1.36
N HIS A 456 -23.97 -48.37 0.42
CA HIS A 456 -24.67 -47.11 0.62
C HIS A 456 -26.14 -47.37 1.01
N THR A 457 -26.57 -46.91 2.18
CA THR A 457 -27.98 -46.67 2.51
C THR A 457 -28.23 -45.15 2.56
N THR A 458 -29.12 -44.70 1.69
CA THR A 458 -29.59 -43.32 1.58
C THR A 458 -30.62 -43.03 2.72
N PRO A 459 -30.51 -41.94 3.47
CA PRO A 459 -31.57 -41.53 4.39
C PRO A 459 -32.65 -40.71 3.68
N PRO A 460 -33.94 -40.77 4.17
CA PRO A 460 -35.07 -40.21 3.47
C PRO A 460 -35.18 -38.67 3.59
N ARG A 461 -35.64 -38.07 2.52
CA ARG A 461 -35.97 -36.64 2.38
C ARG A 461 -37.10 -36.25 3.38
N ARG A 462 -36.83 -35.24 4.23
CA ARG A 462 -37.86 -34.55 5.00
C ARG A 462 -38.58 -33.52 4.11
N THR A 463 -39.86 -33.76 3.86
CA THR A 463 -40.82 -32.82 3.26
C THR A 463 -41.20 -31.75 4.27
N ARG A 464 -41.00 -30.47 3.93
CA ARG A 464 -41.55 -29.33 4.68
C ARG A 464 -43.01 -29.10 4.21
N SER A 465 -43.96 -29.29 5.09
CA SER A 465 -45.36 -28.90 4.90
C SER A 465 -45.51 -27.36 5.01
N VAL A 466 -46.09 -26.76 3.97
CA VAL A 466 -46.56 -25.37 3.98
C VAL A 466 -47.94 -25.36 4.63
N LYS A 467 -48.10 -24.75 5.81
CA LYS A 467 -49.40 -24.37 6.36
C LYS A 467 -49.81 -23.01 5.82
N ARG A 468 -50.85 -22.98 5.00
CA ARG A 468 -51.71 -21.79 4.80
C ARG A 468 -52.75 -21.79 5.93
N SER A 469 -53.00 -20.63 6.47
CA SER A 469 -54.14 -20.35 7.35
C SER A 469 -54.79 -19.04 6.92
N PRO A 470 -56.11 -18.91 7.20
CA PRO A 470 -57.05 -18.07 6.48
C PRO A 470 -56.93 -16.59 6.75
#